data_26c72fc16af4a97c174692f3f3f82a09
#
_entry.id   26c72fc16af4a97c174692f3f3f82a09
#
_cell.length_a   1.000
_cell.length_b   1.000
_cell.length_c   1.000
_cell.angle_alpha   90.00
_cell.angle_beta   90.00
_cell.angle_gamma   90.00
#
_symmetry.space_group_name_H-M   'P 1'
#
loop_
_entity.id
_entity.type
_entity.pdbx_description
1 polymer ?
#
loop_
_entity_poly.entity_id
_entity_poly.type
_entity_poly.pdbx_seq_one_letter_code
_entity_poly.pdbx_strand_id
1 'polypeptide(L)'
;MRILGLDLGERRVGVAVSDPGGIMASPLLQFQPKGRRDLVATVARLVEEQGAQRVVAGMPLLADGKHGEQARRTDAVVEALRAVLAVPVAVWDERFSTAEAEAALRAAELSPKRRKERRDKVAATLILQAYLDAGAPL
;
A
#
# COMPACT_ATOMS: atom_id res chain seq x y z
N MET A 1 3.98 -2.70 -16.84
CA MET A 1 4.80 -2.64 -15.59
C MET A 1 3.96 -3.15 -14.43
N ARG A 2 4.47 -4.11 -13.69
CA ARG A 2 3.81 -4.61 -12.47
C ARG A 2 4.26 -3.80 -11.27
N ILE A 3 3.31 -3.35 -10.47
CA ILE A 3 3.57 -2.47 -9.32
C ILE A 3 2.97 -3.10 -8.07
N LEU A 4 3.70 -3.05 -6.94
CA LEU A 4 3.17 -3.41 -5.63
C LEU A 4 2.65 -2.16 -4.93
N GLY A 5 1.46 -2.27 -4.33
CA GLY A 5 0.90 -1.24 -3.48
C GLY A 5 0.97 -1.66 -2.01
N LEU A 6 1.37 -0.74 -1.16
CA LEU A 6 1.51 -0.99 0.28
C LEU A 6 0.63 -0.04 1.08
N ASP A 7 -0.10 -0.61 2.03
CA ASP A 7 -0.75 0.14 3.11
C ASP A 7 0.02 -0.15 4.39
N LEU A 8 0.81 0.83 4.84
CA LEU A 8 1.73 0.68 5.98
C LEU A 8 1.00 1.05 7.28
N GLY A 9 0.21 0.12 7.80
CA GLY A 9 -0.49 0.31 9.07
C GLY A 9 0.44 0.20 10.27
N GLU A 10 -0.07 0.49 11.47
CA GLU A 10 0.72 0.43 12.71
C GLU A 10 1.23 -0.97 13.02
N ARG A 11 0.42 -1.98 12.77
CA ARG A 11 0.76 -3.38 13.10
C ARG A 11 0.84 -4.26 11.88
N ARG A 12 0.08 -3.95 10.85
CA ARG A 12 -0.06 -4.80 9.65
C ARG A 12 0.24 -4.01 8.40
N VAL A 13 0.75 -4.71 7.43
CA VAL A 13 1.00 -4.16 6.11
C VAL A 13 0.08 -4.88 5.13
N GLY A 14 -0.79 -4.12 4.46
CA GLY A 14 -1.59 -4.63 3.37
C GLY A 14 -0.82 -4.51 2.06
N VAL A 15 -0.93 -5.52 1.21
CA VAL A 15 -0.21 -5.56 -0.06
C VAL A 15 -1.18 -5.85 -1.21
N ALA A 16 -1.08 -5.05 -2.25
CA ALA A 16 -1.78 -5.25 -3.50
C ALA A 16 -0.77 -5.36 -4.64
N VAL A 17 -1.20 -5.92 -5.75
CA VAL A 17 -0.34 -6.07 -6.92
C VAL A 17 -1.14 -5.69 -8.17
N SER A 18 -0.48 -5.03 -9.13
CA SER A 18 -1.10 -4.75 -10.42
C SER A 18 -0.88 -5.91 -11.39
N ASP A 19 -1.68 -5.95 -12.45
CA ASP A 19 -1.42 -6.79 -13.61
C ASP A 19 -0.12 -6.34 -14.30
N PRO A 20 0.44 -7.16 -15.20
CA PRO A 20 1.66 -6.78 -15.92
C PRO A 20 1.54 -5.49 -16.73
N GLY A 21 0.32 -5.14 -17.15
CA GLY A 21 0.05 -3.91 -17.91
C GLY A 21 -0.09 -2.66 -17.06
N GLY A 22 -0.17 -2.81 -15.73
CA GLY A 22 -0.32 -1.68 -14.83
C GLY A 22 -1.68 -1.00 -14.91
N ILE A 23 -2.74 -1.77 -15.16
CA ILE A 23 -4.11 -1.24 -15.35
C ILE A 23 -4.99 -1.53 -14.14
N MET A 24 -4.97 -2.77 -13.63
CA MET A 24 -5.84 -3.20 -12.54
C MET A 24 -5.06 -3.64 -11.31
N ALA A 25 -5.49 -3.16 -10.14
CA ALA A 25 -4.96 -3.58 -8.86
C ALA A 25 -5.79 -4.74 -8.29
N SER A 26 -5.13 -5.69 -7.66
CA SER A 26 -5.76 -6.81 -6.97
C SER A 26 -5.14 -6.99 -5.59
N PRO A 27 -5.93 -7.40 -4.57
CA PRO A 27 -5.35 -7.68 -3.26
C PRO A 27 -4.44 -8.89 -3.33
N LEU A 28 -3.30 -8.83 -2.66
CA LEU A 28 -2.34 -9.94 -2.64
C LEU A 28 -2.34 -10.62 -1.27
N LEU A 29 -1.94 -9.90 -0.22
CA LEU A 29 -1.89 -10.44 1.13
C LEU A 29 -1.77 -9.30 2.15
N GLN A 30 -1.83 -9.66 3.42
CA GLN A 30 -1.41 -8.78 4.50
C GLN A 30 -0.49 -9.56 5.43
N PHE A 31 0.41 -8.86 6.10
CA PHE A 31 1.32 -9.48 7.04
C PHE A 31 1.60 -8.56 8.23
N GLN A 32 2.02 -9.16 9.33
CA GLN A 32 2.40 -8.42 10.52
C GLN A 32 3.92 -8.54 10.70
N PRO A 33 4.67 -7.50 10.37
CA PRO A 33 6.13 -7.55 10.50
C PRO A 33 6.56 -7.54 11.97
N LYS A 34 7.70 -8.16 12.23
CA LYS A 34 8.33 -8.20 13.56
C LYS A 34 9.29 -7.03 13.78
N GLY A 35 9.16 -5.98 12.98
CA GLY A 35 10.01 -4.80 13.01
C GLY A 35 10.32 -4.31 11.61
N ARG A 36 11.06 -3.21 11.53
CA ARG A 36 11.35 -2.57 10.24
C ARG A 36 12.19 -3.46 9.33
N ARG A 37 13.19 -4.15 9.88
CA ARG A 37 14.05 -5.05 9.09
C ARG A 37 13.25 -6.18 8.46
N ASP A 38 12.34 -6.79 9.24
CA ASP A 38 11.45 -7.84 8.74
C ASP A 38 10.50 -7.30 7.67
N LEU A 39 9.95 -6.11 7.88
CA LEU A 39 9.08 -5.44 6.90
C LEU A 39 9.81 -5.27 5.57
N VAL A 40 11.00 -4.70 5.60
CA VAL A 40 11.78 -4.43 4.38
C VAL A 40 12.15 -5.73 3.68
N ALA A 41 12.58 -6.75 4.43
CA ALA A 41 12.92 -8.06 3.86
C ALA A 41 11.71 -8.72 3.20
N THR A 42 10.54 -8.65 3.85
CA THR A 42 9.30 -9.22 3.31
C THR A 42 8.91 -8.52 2.01
N VAL A 43 8.95 -7.19 1.98
CA VAL A 43 8.62 -6.44 0.77
C VAL A 43 9.61 -6.74 -0.36
N ALA A 44 10.91 -6.83 -0.05
CA ALA A 44 11.93 -7.17 -1.04
C ALA A 44 11.64 -8.54 -1.67
N ARG A 45 11.27 -9.52 -0.84
CA ARG A 45 10.90 -10.86 -1.33
C ARG A 45 9.66 -10.80 -2.23
N LEU A 46 8.64 -10.03 -1.84
CA LEU A 46 7.42 -9.89 -2.63
C LEU A 46 7.68 -9.20 -3.97
N VAL A 47 8.52 -8.19 -3.99
CA VAL A 47 8.93 -7.52 -5.23
C VAL A 47 9.53 -8.54 -6.19
N GLU A 48 10.41 -9.40 -5.70
CA GLU A 48 11.07 -10.41 -6.51
C GLU A 48 10.10 -11.49 -6.96
N GLU A 49 9.31 -12.03 -6.05
CA GLU A 49 8.32 -13.09 -6.36
C GLU A 49 7.28 -12.64 -7.37
N GLN A 50 6.83 -11.39 -7.28
CA GLN A 50 5.81 -10.85 -8.18
C GLN A 50 6.38 -10.24 -9.45
N GLY A 51 7.69 -10.12 -9.55
CA GLY A 51 8.31 -9.44 -10.67
C GLY A 51 7.93 -7.97 -10.75
N ALA A 52 7.74 -7.32 -9.59
CA ALA A 52 7.34 -5.93 -9.54
C ALA A 52 8.51 -5.02 -9.94
N GLN A 53 8.19 -3.97 -10.68
CA GLN A 53 9.17 -3.00 -11.18
C GLN A 53 9.09 -1.67 -10.44
N ARG A 54 8.12 -1.54 -9.53
CA ARG A 54 7.92 -0.35 -8.71
C ARG A 54 7.10 -0.72 -7.48
N VAL A 55 7.26 0.06 -6.42
CA VAL A 55 6.44 -0.03 -5.22
C VAL A 55 5.82 1.34 -4.98
N VAL A 56 4.53 1.38 -4.62
CA VAL A 56 3.87 2.60 -4.15
C VAL A 56 3.38 2.38 -2.73
N ALA A 57 3.67 3.31 -1.84
CA ALA A 57 3.20 3.28 -0.45
C ALA A 57 2.21 4.41 -0.22
N GLY A 58 1.11 4.12 0.45
CA GLY A 58 0.15 5.14 0.85
C GLY A 58 0.74 6.03 1.94
N MET A 59 0.57 7.35 1.82
CA MET A 59 1.05 8.33 2.79
C MET A 59 -0.14 8.89 3.57
N PRO A 60 -0.24 8.59 4.88
CA PRO A 60 -1.38 9.03 5.71
C PRO A 60 -1.19 10.47 6.18
N LEU A 61 -1.45 11.44 5.30
CA LEU A 61 -1.34 12.86 5.64
C LEU A 61 -2.53 13.32 6.49
N LEU A 62 -2.32 14.38 7.27
CA LEU A 62 -3.39 15.05 7.97
C LEU A 62 -4.31 15.77 6.99
N ALA A 63 -5.50 16.16 7.44
CA ALA A 63 -6.51 16.79 6.58
C ALA A 63 -5.98 18.06 5.89
N ASP A 64 -5.05 18.78 6.53
CA ASP A 64 -4.43 19.98 5.96
C ASP A 64 -3.23 19.69 5.05
N GLY A 65 -2.93 18.40 4.80
CA GLY A 65 -1.81 17.99 3.97
C GLY A 65 -0.47 17.91 4.68
N LYS A 66 -0.42 18.19 5.98
CA LYS A 66 0.82 18.12 6.75
C LYS A 66 1.13 16.70 7.19
N HIS A 67 2.42 16.44 7.43
CA HIS A 67 2.89 15.16 7.93
C HIS A 67 2.69 15.09 9.45
N GLY A 68 1.74 14.24 9.89
CA GLY A 68 1.58 13.90 11.29
C GLY A 68 2.54 12.80 11.71
N GLU A 69 2.35 12.27 12.92
CA GLU A 69 3.20 11.21 13.47
C GLU A 69 3.19 9.95 12.61
N GLN A 70 2.02 9.53 12.14
CA GLN A 70 1.88 8.35 11.30
C GLN A 70 2.58 8.54 9.95
N ALA A 71 2.48 9.71 9.34
CA ALA A 71 3.17 10.02 8.09
C ALA A 71 4.69 9.99 8.28
N ARG A 72 5.20 10.47 9.40
CA ARG A 72 6.64 10.42 9.70
C ARG A 72 7.14 8.99 9.86
N ARG A 73 6.36 8.10 10.48
CA ARG A 73 6.69 6.68 10.55
C ARG A 73 6.70 6.04 9.18
N THR A 74 5.75 6.41 8.34
CA THR A 74 5.69 5.94 6.95
C THR A 74 6.89 6.43 6.16
N ASP A 75 7.27 7.71 6.30
CA ASP A 75 8.47 8.25 5.67
C ASP A 75 9.71 7.45 6.03
N ALA A 76 9.87 7.08 7.31
CA ALA A 76 11.02 6.30 7.76
C ALA A 76 11.05 4.91 7.12
N VAL A 77 9.88 4.27 6.98
CA VAL A 77 9.78 2.96 6.31
C VAL A 77 10.08 3.11 4.83
N VAL A 78 9.55 4.12 4.18
CA VAL A 78 9.79 4.38 2.75
C VAL A 78 11.29 4.59 2.49
N GLU A 79 11.97 5.36 3.34
CA GLU A 79 13.42 5.55 3.20
C GLU A 79 14.19 4.25 3.40
N ALA A 80 13.77 3.40 4.35
CA ALA A 80 14.38 2.09 4.56
C ALA A 80 14.18 1.18 3.34
N LEU A 81 12.99 1.21 2.73
CA LEU A 81 12.70 0.47 1.50
C LEU A 81 13.58 0.96 0.35
N ARG A 82 13.70 2.27 0.18
CA ARG A 82 14.52 2.86 -0.87
C ARG A 82 15.99 2.48 -0.76
N ALA A 83 16.47 2.29 0.47
CA ALA A 83 17.86 1.91 0.71
C ALA A 83 18.15 0.46 0.30
N VAL A 84 17.15 -0.41 0.27
CA VAL A 84 17.33 -1.85 0.06
C VAL A 84 16.80 -2.32 -1.30
N LEU A 85 15.64 -1.79 -1.73
CA LEU A 85 15.00 -2.26 -2.95
C LEU A 85 15.74 -1.78 -4.20
N ALA A 86 15.82 -2.66 -5.20
CA ALA A 86 16.38 -2.32 -6.51
C ALA A 86 15.40 -1.51 -7.37
N VAL A 87 14.11 -1.47 -6.97
CA VAL A 87 13.06 -0.78 -7.73
C VAL A 87 12.68 0.54 -7.03
N PRO A 88 12.16 1.52 -7.78
CA PRO A 88 11.73 2.79 -7.17
C PRO A 88 10.57 2.61 -6.21
N VAL A 89 10.51 3.46 -5.18
CA VAL A 89 9.41 3.52 -4.22
C VAL A 89 8.77 4.90 -4.33
N ALA A 90 7.52 4.93 -4.77
CA ALA A 90 6.71 6.14 -4.85
C ALA A 90 5.79 6.22 -3.63
N VAL A 91 5.27 7.40 -3.33
CA VAL A 91 4.27 7.60 -2.28
C VAL A 91 3.00 8.17 -2.91
N TRP A 92 1.87 7.82 -2.32
CA TRP A 92 0.57 8.29 -2.76
C TRP A 92 -0.23 8.79 -1.55
N ASP A 93 -0.87 9.95 -1.69
CA ASP A 93 -1.66 10.55 -0.62
C ASP A 93 -2.94 9.74 -0.37
N GLU A 94 -3.03 9.08 0.79
CA GLU A 94 -4.18 8.25 1.16
C GLU A 94 -5.49 9.02 1.28
N ARG A 95 -5.45 10.35 1.42
CA ARG A 95 -6.67 11.16 1.48
C ARG A 95 -7.54 10.97 0.24
N PHE A 96 -6.94 10.60 -0.89
CA PHE A 96 -7.66 10.38 -2.14
C PHE A 96 -8.27 8.98 -2.27
N SER A 97 -8.03 8.08 -1.30
CA SER A 97 -8.45 6.68 -1.38
C SER A 97 -9.42 6.24 -0.28
N THR A 98 -9.45 6.92 0.85
CA THR A 98 -10.17 6.46 2.05
C THR A 98 -11.69 6.34 1.86
N ALA A 99 -12.32 7.33 1.23
CA ALA A 99 -13.76 7.32 1.00
C ALA A 99 -14.16 6.17 0.07
N GLU A 100 -13.34 5.87 -0.92
CA GLU A 100 -13.58 4.75 -1.85
C GLU A 100 -13.43 3.41 -1.14
N ALA A 101 -12.48 3.29 -0.21
CA ALA A 101 -12.29 2.09 0.59
C ALA A 101 -13.53 1.77 1.41
N GLU A 102 -14.09 2.77 2.09
CA GLU A 102 -15.29 2.61 2.90
C GLU A 102 -16.51 2.25 2.06
N ALA A 103 -16.65 2.88 0.89
CA ALA A 103 -17.73 2.58 -0.04
C ALA A 103 -17.64 1.13 -0.53
N ALA A 104 -16.44 0.66 -0.87
CA ALA A 104 -16.23 -0.71 -1.31
C ALA A 104 -16.55 -1.72 -0.21
N LEU A 105 -16.20 -1.41 1.03
CA LEU A 105 -16.52 -2.29 2.17
C LEU A 105 -18.03 -2.37 2.43
N ARG A 106 -18.74 -1.26 2.27
CA ARG A 106 -20.19 -1.24 2.40
C ARG A 106 -20.87 -2.03 1.28
N ALA A 107 -20.40 -1.86 0.06
CA ALA A 107 -20.93 -2.59 -1.09
C ALA A 107 -20.73 -4.10 -0.96
N ALA A 108 -19.69 -4.54 -0.28
CA ALA A 108 -19.40 -5.95 -0.08
C ALA A 108 -20.26 -6.59 1.01
N GLU A 109 -21.00 -5.82 1.80
CA GLU A 109 -21.91 -6.29 2.88
C GLU A 109 -21.27 -7.32 3.82
N LEU A 110 -20.00 -7.12 4.18
CA LEU A 110 -19.26 -8.07 5.00
C LEU A 110 -19.56 -7.89 6.49
N SER A 111 -19.42 -8.98 7.27
CA SER A 111 -19.47 -8.92 8.72
C SER A 111 -18.39 -7.96 9.26
N PRO A 112 -18.59 -7.38 10.47
CA PRO A 112 -17.60 -6.48 11.06
C PRO A 112 -16.19 -7.07 11.13
N LYS A 113 -16.08 -8.36 11.49
CA LYS A 113 -14.78 -9.04 11.56
C LYS A 113 -14.14 -9.18 10.18
N ARG A 114 -14.92 -9.65 9.20
CA ARG A 114 -14.44 -9.79 7.82
C ARG A 114 -14.11 -8.44 7.19
N ARG A 115 -14.88 -7.40 7.52
CA ARG A 115 -14.59 -6.04 7.07
C ARG A 115 -13.24 -5.56 7.59
N LYS A 116 -12.92 -5.86 8.86
CA LYS A 116 -11.64 -5.49 9.44
C LYS A 116 -10.48 -6.22 8.77
N GLU A 117 -10.62 -7.53 8.54
CA GLU A 117 -9.60 -8.34 7.87
C GLU A 117 -9.37 -7.91 6.42
N ARG A 118 -10.45 -7.59 5.70
CA ARG A 118 -10.36 -7.15 4.31
C ARG A 118 -9.96 -5.69 4.15
N ARG A 119 -10.22 -4.87 5.16
CA ARG A 119 -9.94 -3.44 5.08
C ARG A 119 -8.48 -3.17 4.70
N ASP A 120 -7.54 -3.88 5.32
CA ASP A 120 -6.13 -3.68 5.07
C ASP A 120 -5.75 -4.07 3.64
N LYS A 121 -6.29 -5.17 3.12
CA LYS A 121 -6.08 -5.59 1.73
C LYS A 121 -6.77 -4.66 0.75
N VAL A 122 -7.99 -4.25 1.07
CA VAL A 122 -8.77 -3.33 0.22
C VAL A 122 -8.12 -1.96 0.18
N ALA A 123 -7.63 -1.47 1.33
CA ALA A 123 -6.95 -0.18 1.38
C ALA A 123 -5.73 -0.17 0.46
N ALA A 124 -4.88 -1.20 0.52
CA ALA A 124 -3.72 -1.31 -0.37
C ALA A 124 -4.13 -1.36 -1.84
N THR A 125 -5.20 -2.11 -2.15
CA THR A 125 -5.73 -2.22 -3.51
C THR A 125 -6.20 -0.87 -4.04
N LEU A 126 -6.90 -0.11 -3.20
CA LEU A 126 -7.42 1.21 -3.60
C LEU A 126 -6.33 2.26 -3.72
N ILE A 127 -5.32 2.22 -2.85
CA ILE A 127 -4.13 3.05 -2.99
C ILE A 127 -3.47 2.78 -4.33
N LEU A 128 -3.24 1.50 -4.64
CA LEU A 128 -2.61 1.12 -5.89
C LEU A 128 -3.46 1.50 -7.10
N GLN A 129 -4.77 1.23 -7.06
CA GLN A 129 -5.64 1.57 -8.18
C GLN A 129 -5.69 3.08 -8.44
N ALA A 130 -5.80 3.88 -7.38
CA ALA A 130 -5.78 5.34 -7.52
C ALA A 130 -4.46 5.81 -8.13
N TYR A 131 -3.35 5.22 -7.71
CA TYR A 131 -2.03 5.53 -8.25
C TYR A 131 -1.92 5.17 -9.74
N LEU A 132 -2.43 4.00 -10.13
CA LEU A 132 -2.45 3.56 -11.53
C LEU A 132 -3.32 4.50 -12.38
N ASP A 133 -4.51 4.86 -11.88
CA ASP A 133 -5.45 5.74 -12.58
C ASP A 133 -4.88 7.15 -12.76
N ALA A 134 -3.99 7.58 -11.88
CA ALA A 134 -3.30 8.86 -11.98
C ALA A 134 -2.09 8.84 -12.93
N GLY A 135 -1.83 7.71 -13.59
CA GLY A 135 -0.70 7.57 -14.50
C GLY A 135 0.59 7.08 -13.85
N ALA A 136 0.52 6.55 -12.65
CA ALA A 136 1.66 6.01 -11.90
C ALA A 136 2.84 6.99 -11.82
N PRO A 137 2.65 8.19 -11.27
CA PRO A 137 3.72 9.20 -11.20
C PRO A 137 4.84 8.78 -10.24
N LEU A 138 6.05 9.27 -10.50
CA LEU A 138 7.18 9.09 -9.59
C LEU A 138 7.45 10.35 -8.79
#